data_23ce12c1b466713c0e9703f7f74b4d1f
#
_entry.id   23ce12c1b466713c0e9703f7f74b4d1f
#
_cell.length_a   1.000
_cell.length_b   1.000
_cell.length_c   1.000
_cell.angle_alpha   90.00
_cell.angle_beta   90.00
_cell.angle_gamma   90.00
#
_symmetry.space_group_name_H-M   'P 1'
#
loop_
_entity.id
_entity.type
_entity.pdbx_description
1 polymer ?
#
loop_
_entity_poly.entity_id
_entity_poly.type
_entity_poly.pdbx_seq_one_letter_code
_entity_poly.pdbx_strand_id
1 'polypeptide(L)'
;MGINSIYQLFLKCRGISTDSRQLESGNLYISLKGPNFNGNSFAKEALDKGASYAIVDEKEYAINDRYILVDDCLDTLQKLATHHRRNSKAKILALTGSNGKTTSKELIYSVLKSKLNTIATTGNLNNHIGVPLTLLSIQAETQIAIVEMGANHLREIEMLCNIAEPDYGYITNFGKAHLEGFINLEGVIKGKSELYTYLIEKSGLIFINNKDPKQTEITNNYSNKFTFGE
;
A
#
# COMPACT_ATOMS: atom_id res chain seq x y z
N MET A 1 0.73 -15.39 17.60
CA MET A 1 -0.73 -15.23 17.38
C MET A 1 -0.99 -15.25 15.88
N GLY A 2 -2.08 -15.92 15.39
CA GLY A 2 -2.39 -15.96 13.96
C GLY A 2 -3.03 -14.65 13.46
N ILE A 3 -2.94 -14.39 12.13
CA ILE A 3 -3.39 -13.12 11.53
C ILE A 3 -4.88 -12.83 11.77
N ASN A 4 -5.74 -13.85 11.77
CA ASN A 4 -7.16 -13.68 12.07
C ASN A 4 -7.41 -13.11 13.48
N SER A 5 -6.66 -13.57 14.49
CA SER A 5 -6.78 -13.07 15.86
C SER A 5 -6.28 -11.63 15.97
N ILE A 6 -5.16 -11.29 15.29
CA ILE A 6 -4.64 -9.92 15.22
C ILE A 6 -5.65 -9.01 14.51
N TYR A 7 -6.29 -9.49 13.45
CA TYR A 7 -7.32 -8.75 12.73
C TYR A 7 -8.53 -8.43 13.62
N GLN A 8 -8.97 -9.37 14.47
CA GLN A 8 -10.06 -9.12 15.43
C GLN A 8 -9.68 -8.07 16.50
N LEU A 9 -8.39 -7.96 16.86
CA LEU A 9 -7.92 -6.89 17.73
C LEU A 9 -7.87 -5.55 16.98
N PHE A 10 -7.36 -5.54 15.74
CA PHE A 10 -7.34 -4.35 14.88
C PHE A 10 -8.73 -3.75 14.70
N LEU A 11 -9.76 -4.57 14.47
CA LEU A 11 -11.14 -4.09 14.32
C LEU A 11 -11.72 -3.41 15.58
N LYS A 12 -11.12 -3.63 16.76
CA LYS A 12 -11.48 -2.94 18.02
C LYS A 12 -10.72 -1.65 18.21
N CYS A 13 -9.68 -1.40 17.39
CA CYS A 13 -8.86 -0.19 17.44
C CYS A 13 -9.45 0.90 16.54
N ARG A 14 -9.12 2.16 16.83
CA ARG A 14 -9.55 3.31 16.00
C ARG A 14 -8.75 3.45 14.70
N GLY A 15 -7.59 2.83 14.63
CA GLY A 15 -6.68 2.87 13.50
C GLY A 15 -5.36 2.22 13.84
N ILE A 16 -4.36 2.47 13.02
CA ILE A 16 -3.03 1.91 13.15
C ILE A 16 -1.96 3.01 13.11
N SER A 17 -0.89 2.86 13.88
CA SER A 17 0.28 3.72 13.82
C SER A 17 1.58 2.91 13.90
N THR A 18 2.58 3.35 13.16
CA THR A 18 3.97 2.87 13.26
C THR A 18 4.91 3.94 13.85
N ASP A 19 4.36 5.10 14.23
CA ASP A 19 5.09 6.22 14.83
C ASP A 19 4.44 6.62 16.16
N SER A 20 5.16 6.43 17.30
CA SER A 20 4.68 6.77 18.63
C SER A 20 4.45 8.27 18.85
N ARG A 21 5.01 9.13 17.96
CA ARG A 21 4.85 10.60 18.04
C ARG A 21 3.54 11.07 17.40
N GLN A 22 3.01 10.30 16.44
CA GLN A 22 1.76 10.59 15.71
C GLN A 22 0.62 9.65 16.10
N LEU A 23 0.76 9.00 17.25
CA LEU A 23 -0.20 8.01 17.72
C LEU A 23 -1.43 8.70 18.30
N GLU A 24 -2.61 8.21 17.89
CA GLU A 24 -3.90 8.60 18.47
C GLU A 24 -4.37 7.56 19.48
N SER A 25 -5.09 8.02 20.49
CA SER A 25 -5.69 7.12 21.50
C SER A 25 -6.61 6.11 20.84
N GLY A 26 -6.46 4.85 21.22
CA GLY A 26 -7.20 3.74 20.64
C GLY A 26 -6.54 3.08 19.42
N ASN A 27 -5.38 3.56 18.95
CA ASN A 27 -4.67 2.93 17.84
C ASN A 27 -4.05 1.58 18.22
N LEU A 28 -3.85 0.74 17.21
CA LEU A 28 -2.90 -0.38 17.24
C LEU A 28 -1.52 0.14 16.85
N TYR A 29 -0.54 0.04 17.74
CA TYR A 29 0.84 0.37 17.44
C TYR A 29 1.57 -0.83 16.85
N ILE A 30 2.35 -0.65 15.79
CA ILE A 30 3.23 -1.68 15.22
C ILE A 30 4.69 -1.22 15.29
N SER A 31 5.51 -2.02 15.97
CA SER A 31 6.90 -1.73 16.27
C SER A 31 7.83 -2.06 15.11
N LEU A 32 7.85 -1.25 14.07
CA LEU A 32 8.77 -1.46 12.95
C LEU A 32 10.22 -1.20 13.36
N LYS A 33 11.16 -1.93 12.73
CA LYS A 33 12.61 -1.72 12.86
C LYS A 33 13.16 -1.07 11.60
N GLY A 34 14.14 -0.21 11.77
CA GLY A 34 14.92 0.40 10.71
C GLY A 34 16.42 0.29 11.01
N PRO A 35 17.30 0.70 10.07
CA PRO A 35 18.75 0.58 10.25
C PRO A 35 19.29 1.26 11.51
N ASN A 36 18.64 2.33 11.97
CA ASN A 36 19.11 3.17 13.07
C ASN A 36 18.10 3.27 14.23
N PHE A 37 17.02 2.50 14.23
CA PHE A 37 16.03 2.51 15.30
C PHE A 37 15.35 1.18 15.46
N ASN A 38 14.88 0.90 16.69
CA ASN A 38 14.10 -0.26 17.05
C ASN A 38 12.73 0.21 17.59
N GLY A 39 11.66 -0.01 16.81
CA GLY A 39 10.30 0.36 17.20
C GLY A 39 9.80 -0.32 18.46
N ASN A 40 10.34 -1.51 18.81
CA ASN A 40 9.97 -2.23 20.03
C ASN A 40 10.24 -1.40 21.29
N SER A 41 11.31 -0.62 21.32
CA SER A 41 11.65 0.24 22.47
C SER A 41 10.62 1.34 22.74
N PHE A 42 9.78 1.70 21.76
CA PHE A 42 8.72 2.69 21.89
C PHE A 42 7.33 2.09 22.17
N ALA A 43 7.21 0.76 22.25
CA ALA A 43 5.93 0.09 22.45
C ALA A 43 5.28 0.48 23.81
N LYS A 44 6.10 0.59 24.88
CA LYS A 44 5.61 1.06 26.18
C LYS A 44 5.10 2.50 26.11
N GLU A 45 5.86 3.39 25.50
CA GLU A 45 5.47 4.79 25.31
C GLU A 45 4.15 4.91 24.51
N ALA A 46 4.00 4.10 23.45
CA ALA A 46 2.78 4.06 22.65
C ALA A 46 1.56 3.64 23.49
N LEU A 47 1.71 2.61 24.33
CA LEU A 47 0.63 2.20 25.25
C LEU A 47 0.31 3.24 26.33
N ASP A 48 1.33 3.93 26.85
CA ASP A 48 1.18 5.01 27.84
C ASP A 48 0.46 6.23 27.20
N LYS A 49 0.66 6.48 25.90
CA LYS A 49 -0.02 7.51 25.11
C LYS A 49 -1.43 7.11 24.66
N GLY A 50 -1.89 5.91 24.99
CA GLY A 50 -3.26 5.48 24.76
C GLY A 50 -3.47 4.53 23.61
N ALA A 51 -2.41 3.92 23.02
CA ALA A 51 -2.60 2.81 22.12
C ALA A 51 -3.37 1.67 22.81
N SER A 52 -4.29 1.01 22.10
CA SER A 52 -5.03 -0.13 22.65
C SER A 52 -4.12 -1.34 22.83
N TYR A 53 -3.32 -1.62 21.82
CA TYR A 53 -2.36 -2.72 21.77
C TYR A 53 -1.08 -2.29 21.06
N ALA A 54 0.02 -3.03 21.33
CA ALA A 54 1.29 -2.88 20.62
C ALA A 54 1.74 -4.23 20.06
N ILE A 55 2.01 -4.30 18.76
CA ILE A 55 2.64 -5.45 18.12
C ILE A 55 4.15 -5.29 18.23
N VAL A 56 4.81 -6.31 18.77
CA VAL A 56 6.26 -6.37 18.99
C VAL A 56 6.83 -7.68 18.45
N ASP A 57 8.07 -7.69 18.00
CA ASP A 57 8.76 -8.89 17.50
C ASP A 57 10.00 -9.27 18.33
N GLU A 58 10.16 -8.65 19.51
CA GLU A 58 11.19 -9.00 20.49
C GLU A 58 10.54 -9.33 21.82
N LYS A 59 10.81 -10.54 22.32
CA LYS A 59 10.14 -11.11 23.49
C LYS A 59 10.30 -10.27 24.76
N GLU A 60 11.41 -9.58 24.91
CA GLU A 60 11.70 -8.73 26.07
C GLU A 60 10.76 -7.55 26.23
N TYR A 61 10.15 -7.09 25.11
CA TYR A 61 9.16 -6.01 25.12
C TYR A 61 7.72 -6.48 25.32
N ALA A 62 7.46 -7.80 25.26
CA ALA A 62 6.13 -8.36 25.47
C ALA A 62 5.84 -8.52 26.98
N ILE A 63 5.54 -7.42 27.67
CA ILE A 63 5.49 -7.35 29.14
C ILE A 63 4.15 -7.83 29.71
N ASN A 64 3.03 -7.65 28.99
CA ASN A 64 1.69 -8.05 29.41
C ASN A 64 0.79 -8.35 28.19
N ASP A 65 -0.50 -8.59 28.42
CA ASP A 65 -1.50 -8.98 27.41
C ASP A 65 -1.86 -7.90 26.37
N ARG A 66 -1.44 -6.65 26.58
CA ARG A 66 -1.58 -5.58 25.58
C ARG A 66 -0.45 -5.60 24.53
N TYR A 67 0.62 -6.38 24.76
CA TYR A 67 1.69 -6.57 23.81
C TYR A 67 1.46 -7.86 23.03
N ILE A 68 1.39 -7.77 21.72
CA ILE A 68 1.17 -8.91 20.83
C ILE A 68 2.50 -9.30 20.22
N LEU A 69 3.09 -10.39 20.73
CA LEU A 69 4.35 -10.91 20.21
C LEU A 69 4.10 -11.63 18.88
N VAL A 70 4.87 -11.25 17.87
CA VAL A 70 4.91 -11.83 16.52
C VAL A 70 6.35 -12.18 16.12
N ASP A 71 6.53 -12.91 15.03
CA ASP A 71 7.86 -13.28 14.52
C ASP A 71 8.53 -12.08 13.81
N ASP A 72 7.75 -11.27 13.09
CA ASP A 72 8.20 -10.08 12.34
C ASP A 72 7.06 -9.06 12.23
N CYS A 73 7.33 -7.84 12.68
CA CYS A 73 6.34 -6.75 12.70
C CYS A 73 6.00 -6.25 11.29
N LEU A 74 6.96 -6.21 10.37
CA LEU A 74 6.73 -5.76 9.01
C LEU A 74 5.90 -6.77 8.20
N ASP A 75 6.26 -8.04 8.28
CA ASP A 75 5.49 -9.13 7.67
C ASP A 75 4.05 -9.16 8.24
N THR A 76 3.91 -8.95 9.56
CA THR A 76 2.60 -8.87 10.21
C THR A 76 1.78 -7.68 9.70
N LEU A 77 2.38 -6.51 9.54
CA LEU A 77 1.73 -5.32 8.97
C LEU A 77 1.20 -5.62 7.56
N GLN A 78 2.03 -6.20 6.70
CA GLN A 78 1.68 -6.53 5.32
C GLN A 78 0.59 -7.58 5.24
N LYS A 79 0.68 -8.66 6.00
CA LYS A 79 -0.34 -9.71 6.09
C LYS A 79 -1.67 -9.18 6.65
N LEU A 80 -1.61 -8.30 7.65
CA LEU A 80 -2.80 -7.66 8.21
C LEU A 80 -3.51 -6.78 7.17
N ALA A 81 -2.73 -6.02 6.40
CA ALA A 81 -3.25 -5.16 5.33
C ALA A 81 -3.92 -5.98 4.22
N THR A 82 -3.27 -7.04 3.74
CA THR A 82 -3.83 -7.95 2.74
C THR A 82 -5.09 -8.65 3.27
N HIS A 83 -5.08 -9.08 4.53
CA HIS A 83 -6.26 -9.67 5.15
C HIS A 83 -7.42 -8.67 5.24
N HIS A 84 -7.15 -7.43 5.64
CA HIS A 84 -8.15 -6.35 5.68
C HIS A 84 -8.68 -6.03 4.28
N ARG A 85 -7.80 -5.92 3.26
CA ARG A 85 -8.17 -5.74 1.85
C ARG A 85 -9.18 -6.80 1.38
N ARG A 86 -8.93 -8.07 1.67
CA ARG A 86 -9.80 -9.20 1.29
C ARG A 86 -11.15 -9.20 1.98
N ASN A 87 -11.23 -8.60 3.17
CA ASN A 87 -12.50 -8.43 3.92
C ASN A 87 -13.23 -7.12 3.58
N SER A 88 -12.60 -6.22 2.82
CA SER A 88 -13.20 -4.97 2.37
C SER A 88 -13.94 -5.14 1.05
N LYS A 89 -15.01 -4.35 0.87
CA LYS A 89 -15.74 -4.22 -0.41
C LYS A 89 -15.16 -3.14 -1.32
N ALA A 90 -14.24 -2.33 -0.82
CA ALA A 90 -13.63 -1.24 -1.59
C ALA A 90 -12.90 -1.77 -2.83
N LYS A 91 -13.04 -1.08 -3.95
CA LYS A 91 -12.24 -1.33 -5.14
C LYS A 91 -10.89 -0.62 -5.02
N ILE A 92 -9.82 -1.27 -5.43
CA ILE A 92 -8.47 -0.71 -5.39
C ILE A 92 -8.04 -0.27 -6.78
N LEU A 93 -7.75 1.03 -6.91
CA LEU A 93 -7.08 1.61 -8.07
C LEU A 93 -5.60 1.80 -7.74
N ALA A 94 -4.73 0.95 -8.26
CA ALA A 94 -3.29 1.12 -8.11
C ALA A 94 -2.73 2.09 -9.17
N LEU A 95 -1.80 2.93 -8.73
CA LEU A 95 -1.15 3.94 -9.57
C LEU A 95 0.37 3.88 -9.41
N THR A 96 1.09 3.75 -10.52
CA THR A 96 2.56 3.87 -10.54
C THR A 96 3.03 4.72 -11.72
N GLY A 97 4.32 4.85 -11.89
CA GLY A 97 4.98 5.56 -12.98
C GLY A 97 6.23 6.29 -12.52
N SER A 98 6.97 6.86 -13.46
CA SER A 98 8.21 7.58 -13.17
C SER A 98 7.92 8.96 -12.58
N ASN A 99 7.05 9.74 -13.23
CA ASN A 99 6.70 11.10 -12.84
C ASN A 99 5.18 11.29 -12.77
N GLY A 100 4.72 12.28 -11.99
CA GLY A 100 3.32 12.68 -11.94
C GLY A 100 2.40 11.74 -11.16
N LYS A 101 2.90 10.75 -10.45
CA LYS A 101 2.10 9.83 -9.64
C LYS A 101 1.20 10.57 -8.66
N THR A 102 1.78 11.35 -7.76
CA THR A 102 1.04 12.06 -6.71
C THR A 102 0.06 13.07 -7.30
N THR A 103 0.46 13.81 -8.35
CA THR A 103 -0.45 14.73 -9.04
C THR A 103 -1.64 14.00 -9.66
N SER A 104 -1.40 12.89 -10.38
CA SER A 104 -2.46 12.08 -10.97
C SER A 104 -3.37 11.48 -9.90
N LYS A 105 -2.80 10.97 -8.81
CA LYS A 105 -3.54 10.45 -7.64
C LYS A 105 -4.49 11.53 -7.08
N GLU A 106 -4.00 12.74 -6.84
CA GLU A 106 -4.81 13.83 -6.28
C GLU A 106 -5.92 14.26 -7.24
N LEU A 107 -5.65 14.33 -8.55
CA LEU A 107 -6.67 14.63 -9.56
C LEU A 107 -7.75 13.56 -9.60
N ILE A 108 -7.37 12.28 -9.68
CA ILE A 108 -8.30 11.16 -9.67
C ILE A 108 -9.12 11.16 -8.37
N TYR A 109 -8.47 11.34 -7.22
CA TYR A 109 -9.14 11.45 -5.92
C TYR A 109 -10.15 12.59 -5.90
N SER A 110 -9.77 13.77 -6.38
CA SER A 110 -10.64 14.96 -6.42
C SER A 110 -11.91 14.74 -7.24
N VAL A 111 -11.80 13.99 -8.35
CA VAL A 111 -12.95 13.63 -9.19
C VAL A 111 -13.81 12.56 -8.52
N LEU A 112 -13.20 11.45 -8.09
CA LEU A 112 -13.95 10.30 -7.55
C LEU A 112 -14.67 10.63 -6.24
N LYS A 113 -14.05 11.39 -5.35
CA LYS A 113 -14.67 11.77 -4.06
C LYS A 113 -15.93 12.62 -4.20
N SER A 114 -16.17 13.20 -5.38
CA SER A 114 -17.41 13.96 -5.64
C SER A 114 -18.67 13.10 -5.67
N LYS A 115 -18.51 11.78 -5.88
CA LYS A 115 -19.61 10.81 -6.02
C LYS A 115 -19.44 9.55 -5.20
N LEU A 116 -18.22 9.20 -4.81
CA LEU A 116 -17.87 7.95 -4.14
C LEU A 116 -17.15 8.23 -2.83
N ASN A 117 -17.39 7.41 -1.81
CA ASN A 117 -16.58 7.39 -0.62
C ASN A 117 -15.18 6.87 -0.97
N THR A 118 -14.26 7.81 -1.22
CA THR A 118 -12.93 7.56 -1.76
C THR A 118 -11.86 7.91 -0.76
N ILE A 119 -10.87 7.04 -0.62
CA ILE A 119 -9.62 7.32 0.07
C ILE A 119 -8.45 7.25 -0.91
N ALA A 120 -7.32 7.83 -0.54
CA ALA A 120 -6.11 7.80 -1.35
C ALA A 120 -4.87 7.75 -0.45
N THR A 121 -3.77 7.21 -0.99
CA THR A 121 -2.46 7.26 -0.33
C THR A 121 -2.13 8.68 0.13
N THR A 122 -1.83 8.83 1.42
CA THR A 122 -1.44 10.11 2.03
C THR A 122 0.04 10.37 1.79
N GLY A 123 0.37 11.59 1.35
CA GLY A 123 1.76 11.99 1.11
C GLY A 123 2.49 11.03 0.16
N ASN A 124 3.63 10.52 0.60
CA ASN A 124 4.50 9.59 -0.12
C ASN A 124 4.48 8.16 0.46
N LEU A 125 3.40 7.75 1.12
CA LEU A 125 3.23 6.41 1.69
C LEU A 125 3.01 5.34 0.60
N ASN A 126 3.95 5.22 -0.33
CA ASN A 126 3.83 4.44 -1.56
C ASN A 126 4.78 3.22 -1.63
N ASN A 127 5.37 2.83 -0.50
CA ASN A 127 6.31 1.72 -0.37
C ASN A 127 5.71 0.54 0.43
N HIS A 128 6.55 -0.44 0.76
CA HIS A 128 6.20 -1.68 1.49
C HIS A 128 5.67 -1.48 2.93
N ILE A 129 5.72 -0.25 3.46
CA ILE A 129 5.08 0.16 4.72
C ILE A 129 3.85 1.02 4.43
N GLY A 130 3.97 1.99 3.54
CA GLY A 130 2.93 2.96 3.27
C GLY A 130 1.71 2.37 2.56
N VAL A 131 1.91 1.44 1.62
CA VAL A 131 0.80 0.74 0.96
C VAL A 131 -0.04 -0.06 1.97
N PRO A 132 0.54 -0.88 2.86
CA PRO A 132 -0.20 -1.48 3.97
C PRO A 132 -0.99 -0.49 4.83
N LEU A 133 -0.39 0.64 5.21
CA LEU A 133 -1.07 1.67 6.01
C LEU A 133 -2.26 2.29 5.27
N THR A 134 -2.13 2.53 3.96
CA THR A 134 -3.23 3.00 3.11
C THR A 134 -4.37 1.97 3.09
N LEU A 135 -4.07 0.68 2.94
CA LEU A 135 -5.09 -0.37 2.95
C LEU A 135 -5.80 -0.47 4.30
N LEU A 136 -5.07 -0.38 5.40
CA LEU A 136 -5.63 -0.45 6.76
C LEU A 136 -6.44 0.80 7.15
N SER A 137 -6.40 1.86 6.34
CA SER A 137 -7.28 3.03 6.49
C SER A 137 -8.63 2.88 5.80
N ILE A 138 -8.86 1.80 5.04
CA ILE A 138 -10.15 1.49 4.40
C ILE A 138 -11.19 1.24 5.48
N GLN A 139 -12.33 1.94 5.39
CA GLN A 139 -13.48 1.79 6.28
C GLN A 139 -14.61 1.01 5.59
N ALA A 140 -15.62 0.61 6.34
CA ALA A 140 -16.75 -0.18 5.83
C ALA A 140 -17.51 0.54 4.68
N GLU A 141 -17.58 1.87 4.73
CA GLU A 141 -18.23 2.72 3.74
C GLU A 141 -17.35 3.09 2.55
N THR A 142 -16.04 2.80 2.60
CA THR A 142 -15.12 3.09 1.49
C THR A 142 -15.50 2.28 0.26
N GLN A 143 -15.73 2.98 -0.85
CA GLN A 143 -16.10 2.36 -2.13
C GLN A 143 -14.88 2.16 -3.04
N ILE A 144 -13.91 3.09 -2.98
CA ILE A 144 -12.68 3.02 -3.77
C ILE A 144 -11.49 3.55 -2.96
N ALA A 145 -10.37 2.87 -3.08
CA ALA A 145 -9.10 3.32 -2.52
C ALA A 145 -8.07 3.48 -3.66
N ILE A 146 -7.46 4.66 -3.74
CA ILE A 146 -6.41 4.96 -4.71
C ILE A 146 -5.06 4.72 -4.03
N VAL A 147 -4.34 3.71 -4.47
CA VAL A 147 -3.07 3.27 -3.88
C VAL A 147 -1.91 3.65 -4.80
N GLU A 148 -1.15 4.66 -4.39
CA GLU A 148 0.09 5.02 -5.08
C GLU A 148 1.17 3.99 -4.76
N MET A 149 1.88 3.50 -5.79
CA MET A 149 2.96 2.51 -5.69
C MET A 149 4.26 3.08 -6.24
N GLY A 150 5.24 3.26 -5.36
CA GLY A 150 6.60 3.67 -5.70
C GLY A 150 7.52 2.46 -5.80
N ALA A 151 8.51 2.53 -6.68
CA ALA A 151 9.56 1.51 -6.77
C ALA A 151 10.87 2.12 -7.26
N ASN A 152 11.97 1.62 -6.72
CA ASN A 152 13.34 1.90 -7.09
C ASN A 152 14.02 0.69 -7.74
N HIS A 153 13.50 -0.53 -7.52
CA HIS A 153 14.06 -1.80 -8.02
C HIS A 153 12.97 -2.66 -8.66
N LEU A 154 13.41 -3.62 -9.46
CA LEU A 154 12.53 -4.67 -9.99
C LEU A 154 11.89 -5.47 -8.86
N ARG A 155 10.68 -5.96 -9.10
CA ARG A 155 9.84 -6.76 -8.20
C ARG A 155 9.25 -5.99 -7.00
N GLU A 156 9.51 -4.70 -6.86
CA GLU A 156 8.88 -3.91 -5.81
C GLU A 156 7.40 -3.62 -6.11
N ILE A 157 7.04 -3.30 -7.36
CA ILE A 157 5.63 -3.13 -7.75
C ILE A 157 4.87 -4.46 -7.68
N GLU A 158 5.49 -5.56 -8.12
CA GLU A 158 4.93 -6.90 -7.97
C GLU A 158 4.58 -7.21 -6.50
N MET A 159 5.52 -6.95 -5.58
CA MET A 159 5.30 -7.12 -4.15
C MET A 159 4.15 -6.26 -3.62
N LEU A 160 4.10 -4.97 -4.01
CA LEU A 160 3.03 -4.06 -3.59
C LEU A 160 1.67 -4.49 -4.16
N CYS A 161 1.63 -5.00 -5.40
CA CYS A 161 0.43 -5.58 -5.98
C CYS A 161 -0.05 -6.83 -5.23
N ASN A 162 0.86 -7.69 -4.79
CA ASN A 162 0.51 -8.87 -3.99
C ASN A 162 -0.05 -8.51 -2.60
N ILE A 163 0.32 -7.35 -2.05
CA ILE A 163 -0.24 -6.83 -0.80
C ILE A 163 -1.61 -6.18 -1.04
N ALA A 164 -1.70 -5.32 -2.07
CA ALA A 164 -2.88 -4.49 -2.31
C ALA A 164 -4.00 -5.19 -3.10
N GLU A 165 -3.68 -6.23 -3.86
CA GLU A 165 -4.61 -6.96 -4.73
C GLU A 165 -5.51 -6.00 -5.53
N PRO A 166 -4.93 -5.15 -6.43
CA PRO A 166 -5.67 -4.12 -7.12
C PRO A 166 -6.69 -4.69 -8.13
N ASP A 167 -7.85 -4.02 -8.24
CA ASP A 167 -8.86 -4.28 -9.27
C ASP A 167 -8.57 -3.49 -10.56
N TYR A 168 -7.97 -2.30 -10.41
CA TYR A 168 -7.69 -1.34 -11.48
C TYR A 168 -6.26 -0.85 -11.41
N GLY A 169 -5.69 -0.49 -12.55
CA GLY A 169 -4.33 0.07 -12.57
C GLY A 169 -4.07 1.06 -13.67
N TYR A 170 -3.19 2.02 -13.34
CA TYR A 170 -2.73 3.07 -14.23
C TYR A 170 -1.23 3.31 -14.07
N ILE A 171 -0.50 3.38 -15.17
CA ILE A 171 0.90 3.81 -15.21
C ILE A 171 0.93 5.20 -15.83
N THR A 172 1.41 6.20 -15.09
CA THR A 172 1.40 7.59 -15.57
C THR A 172 2.32 7.78 -16.78
N ASN A 173 3.55 7.30 -16.70
CA ASN A 173 4.54 7.31 -17.77
C ASN A 173 5.76 6.46 -17.43
N PHE A 174 6.58 6.19 -18.47
CA PHE A 174 7.90 5.57 -18.38
C PHE A 174 8.97 6.63 -18.66
N GLY A 175 9.46 7.31 -17.63
CA GLY A 175 10.51 8.30 -17.72
C GLY A 175 11.84 7.83 -17.11
N LYS A 176 12.91 8.60 -17.32
CA LYS A 176 14.21 8.35 -16.67
C LYS A 176 14.13 8.76 -15.19
N ALA A 177 13.78 7.82 -14.32
CA ALA A 177 13.74 8.01 -12.87
C ALA A 177 14.34 6.78 -12.18
N HIS A 178 15.03 7.01 -11.05
CA HIS A 178 15.63 5.93 -10.23
C HIS A 178 16.56 5.00 -11.00
N LEU A 179 17.36 5.54 -11.94
CA LEU A 179 18.26 4.75 -12.79
C LEU A 179 19.34 3.99 -11.98
N GLU A 180 19.67 4.45 -10.78
CA GLU A 180 20.62 3.76 -9.89
C GLU A 180 20.09 2.37 -9.49
N GLY A 181 18.80 2.22 -9.24
CA GLY A 181 18.18 0.94 -8.87
C GLY A 181 17.69 0.12 -10.06
N PHE A 182 17.20 0.78 -11.13
CA PHE A 182 16.72 0.11 -12.33
C PHE A 182 17.80 -0.07 -13.42
N ILE A 183 19.01 0.45 -13.21
CA ILE A 183 20.18 0.38 -14.11
C ILE A 183 19.98 1.20 -15.39
N ASN A 184 18.83 1.08 -16.08
CA ASN A 184 18.53 1.76 -17.34
C ASN A 184 17.01 1.97 -17.54
N LEU A 185 16.64 2.64 -18.62
CA LEU A 185 15.23 2.89 -18.95
C LEU A 185 14.42 1.60 -19.15
N GLU A 186 15.02 0.57 -19.72
CA GLU A 186 14.36 -0.72 -19.91
C GLU A 186 14.01 -1.37 -18.57
N GLY A 187 14.91 -1.29 -17.58
CA GLY A 187 14.64 -1.70 -16.20
C GLY A 187 13.47 -0.93 -15.57
N VAL A 188 13.40 0.40 -15.80
CA VAL A 188 12.25 1.22 -15.33
C VAL A 188 10.95 0.75 -15.97
N ILE A 189 10.95 0.53 -17.30
CA ILE A 189 9.78 0.04 -18.02
C ILE A 189 9.34 -1.30 -17.45
N LYS A 190 10.27 -2.25 -17.31
CA LYS A 190 9.99 -3.58 -16.75
C LYS A 190 9.41 -3.50 -15.34
N GLY A 191 10.05 -2.74 -14.44
CA GLY A 191 9.59 -2.63 -13.05
C GLY A 191 8.23 -1.95 -12.92
N LYS A 192 7.95 -0.88 -13.69
CA LYS A 192 6.62 -0.24 -13.63
C LYS A 192 5.54 -1.10 -14.28
N SER A 193 5.89 -1.86 -15.33
CA SER A 193 4.96 -2.77 -16.03
C SER A 193 4.51 -3.97 -15.18
N GLU A 194 5.17 -4.25 -14.06
CA GLU A 194 4.74 -5.27 -13.09
C GLU A 194 3.29 -5.06 -12.64
N LEU A 195 2.82 -3.79 -12.55
CA LEU A 195 1.41 -3.49 -12.26
C LEU A 195 0.48 -4.04 -13.35
N TYR A 196 0.80 -3.81 -14.63
CA TYR A 196 -0.02 -4.31 -15.72
C TYR A 196 0.08 -5.83 -15.84
N THR A 197 1.26 -6.41 -15.64
CA THR A 197 1.44 -7.87 -15.60
C THR A 197 0.53 -8.50 -14.55
N TYR A 198 0.54 -7.99 -13.32
CA TYR A 198 -0.32 -8.47 -12.24
C TYR A 198 -1.81 -8.38 -12.61
N LEU A 199 -2.26 -7.24 -13.14
CA LEU A 199 -3.67 -7.04 -13.50
C LEU A 199 -4.11 -7.92 -14.67
N ILE A 200 -3.25 -8.13 -15.68
CA ILE A 200 -3.52 -9.03 -16.79
C ILE A 200 -3.74 -10.46 -16.28
N GLU A 201 -2.86 -10.95 -15.39
CA GLU A 201 -2.98 -12.27 -14.78
C GLU A 201 -4.25 -12.43 -13.93
N LYS A 202 -4.71 -11.35 -13.29
CA LYS A 202 -5.91 -11.34 -12.45
C LYS A 202 -7.18 -10.88 -13.18
N SER A 203 -7.10 -10.65 -14.49
CA SER A 203 -8.21 -10.14 -15.32
C SER A 203 -8.75 -8.77 -14.82
N GLY A 204 -7.90 -7.95 -14.21
CA GLY A 204 -8.22 -6.59 -13.76
C GLY A 204 -8.32 -5.58 -14.90
N LEU A 205 -8.95 -4.44 -14.68
CA LEU A 205 -9.05 -3.37 -15.68
C LEU A 205 -7.82 -2.48 -15.66
N ILE A 206 -7.22 -2.23 -16.81
CA ILE A 206 -6.11 -1.30 -16.97
C ILE A 206 -6.50 -0.04 -17.74
N PHE A 207 -5.98 1.11 -17.29
CA PHE A 207 -6.12 2.39 -17.98
C PHE A 207 -4.83 2.69 -18.70
N ILE A 208 -4.90 2.97 -20.01
CA ILE A 208 -3.73 3.26 -20.83
C ILE A 208 -3.88 4.56 -21.62
N ASN A 209 -2.78 5.29 -21.73
CA ASN A 209 -2.68 6.44 -22.63
C ASN A 209 -2.26 5.97 -24.02
N ASN A 210 -3.15 6.11 -25.02
CA ASN A 210 -2.87 5.75 -26.41
C ASN A 210 -1.70 6.51 -27.04
N LYS A 211 -1.35 7.68 -26.49
CA LYS A 211 -0.18 8.45 -26.94
C LYS A 211 1.14 7.94 -26.37
N ASP A 212 1.11 6.98 -25.44
CA ASP A 212 2.30 6.29 -24.96
C ASP A 212 2.48 4.96 -25.71
N PRO A 213 3.40 4.91 -26.69
CA PRO A 213 3.59 3.70 -27.52
C PRO A 213 4.02 2.48 -26.70
N LYS A 214 4.70 2.72 -25.55
CA LYS A 214 5.14 1.61 -24.70
C LYS A 214 3.97 0.99 -23.93
N GLN A 215 3.04 1.79 -23.42
CA GLN A 215 1.82 1.28 -22.79
C GLN A 215 0.99 0.49 -23.79
N THR A 216 0.85 1.00 -25.01
CA THR A 216 0.13 0.32 -26.10
C THR A 216 0.78 -1.02 -26.46
N GLU A 217 2.12 -1.06 -26.61
CA GLU A 217 2.88 -2.28 -26.93
C GLU A 217 2.68 -3.37 -25.86
N ILE A 218 2.88 -3.01 -24.58
CA ILE A 218 2.80 -3.95 -23.44
C ILE A 218 1.39 -4.53 -23.29
N THR A 219 0.36 -3.77 -23.63
CA THR A 219 -1.05 -4.15 -23.41
C THR A 219 -1.79 -4.55 -24.69
N ASN A 220 -1.07 -4.75 -25.81
CA ASN A 220 -1.65 -4.93 -27.13
C ASN A 220 -2.72 -6.06 -27.17
N ASN A 221 -2.43 -7.20 -26.57
CA ASN A 221 -3.29 -8.39 -26.61
C ASN A 221 -4.29 -8.47 -25.44
N TYR A 222 -4.38 -7.42 -24.61
CA TYR A 222 -5.27 -7.41 -23.46
C TYR A 222 -6.56 -6.65 -23.77
N SER A 223 -7.71 -7.32 -23.60
CA SER A 223 -9.02 -6.76 -23.94
C SER A 223 -9.67 -5.93 -22.82
N ASN A 224 -9.41 -6.28 -21.53
CA ASN A 224 -10.00 -5.58 -20.41
C ASN A 224 -9.21 -4.30 -20.08
N LYS A 225 -9.22 -3.35 -21.02
CA LYS A 225 -8.54 -2.06 -20.90
C LYS A 225 -9.43 -0.90 -21.32
N PHE A 226 -9.22 0.24 -20.66
CA PHE A 226 -9.80 1.52 -21.06
C PHE A 226 -8.69 2.42 -21.62
N THR A 227 -8.91 2.96 -22.83
CA THR A 227 -7.93 3.79 -23.53
C THR A 227 -8.36 5.25 -23.52
N PHE A 228 -7.41 6.17 -23.36
CA PHE A 228 -7.61 7.61 -23.45
C PHE A 228 -6.40 8.26 -24.13
N GLY A 229 -6.52 9.56 -24.44
CA GLY A 229 -5.47 10.31 -25.13
C GLY A 229 -5.66 10.26 -26.65
N GLU A 230 -6.62 11.02 -27.19
CA GLU A 230 -6.81 11.25 -28.62
C GLU A 230 -5.70 12.14 -29.25
#